data_35685f7893b572fd76a6d1ddda8a43d3
#
_entry.id   35685f7893b572fd76a6d1ddda8a43d3
#
_cell.length_a   1.000
_cell.length_b   1.000
_cell.length_c   1.000
_cell.angle_alpha   90.00
_cell.angle_beta   90.00
_cell.angle_gamma   90.00
#
_symmetry.space_group_name_H-M   'P 1'
#
loop_
_entity.id
_entity.type
_entity.pdbx_description
1 polymer ?
#
loop_
_entity_poly.entity_id
_entity_poly.type
_entity_poly.pdbx_seq_one_letter_code
_entity_poly.pdbx_strand_id
1 'polypeptide(L)'
;MALIYADANQMGTVMDKLPTLEEREAMATMVDDAIYTALSKAIAEHLPVVSAEHKGEHMFPFDILMIGGDDVMIVTPANVAMDVALTLAKEFRAETKKQGCTLSVAVILAPIKYPFGLLHELAETTLRYAKKVGAKREEEAAKRGRLKDFDKTTINFVVVAGNTGHEFEKIMESLSRKKKDEQNRFYATLRPYSVKELEELRAAILKGKGIDLGHTKLHQLREAVMKKNLTSSVSDARAVLNNWKERQWQHVYSYVYEVANRYQEPYEQDEKPGSLFPHLKFPWFEDGEGVYRSPLLDFVELYDFIEQKGGNSGAKN
;
A
#
# COMPACT_ATOMS: atom_id res chain seq x y z
N MET A 1 6.01 15.48 1.90
CA MET A 1 7.08 14.66 1.30
C MET A 1 6.86 13.20 1.60
N ALA A 2 7.55 12.30 0.89
CA ALA A 2 7.57 10.89 1.23
C ALA A 2 8.99 10.36 1.29
N LEU A 3 9.26 9.42 2.20
CA LEU A 3 10.44 8.57 2.21
C LEU A 3 10.01 7.18 1.72
N ILE A 4 10.69 6.69 0.69
CA ILE A 4 10.53 5.34 0.18
C ILE A 4 11.79 4.56 0.57
N TYR A 5 11.60 3.45 1.28
CA TYR A 5 12.66 2.52 1.62
C TYR A 5 12.29 1.14 1.10
N ALA A 6 13.12 0.58 0.25
CA ALA A 6 12.91 -0.72 -0.36
C ALA A 6 14.14 -1.62 -0.16
N ASP A 7 13.90 -2.93 -0.04
CA ASP A 7 14.95 -3.93 0.21
C ASP A 7 14.46 -5.29 -0.33
N ALA A 8 15.37 -6.01 -0.99
CA ALA A 8 15.03 -7.30 -1.57
C ALA A 8 14.80 -8.37 -0.49
N ASN A 9 13.86 -9.26 -0.81
CA ASN A 9 13.42 -10.26 0.15
C ASN A 9 14.38 -11.45 0.21
N GLN A 10 14.82 -11.81 1.43
CA GLN A 10 15.58 -13.04 1.72
C GLN A 10 16.91 -13.17 0.95
N MET A 11 17.60 -12.06 0.63
CA MET A 11 18.86 -12.11 -0.11
C MET A 11 19.92 -12.98 0.57
N GLY A 12 20.06 -12.92 1.91
CA GLY A 12 20.94 -13.83 2.65
C GLY A 12 20.67 -15.29 2.35
N THR A 13 19.39 -15.71 2.40
CA THR A 13 19.00 -17.11 2.10
C THR A 13 19.26 -17.49 0.63
N VAL A 14 19.14 -16.54 -0.30
CA VAL A 14 19.47 -16.76 -1.72
C VAL A 14 20.97 -16.94 -1.87
N MET A 15 21.77 -16.06 -1.28
CA MET A 15 23.23 -16.13 -1.32
C MET A 15 23.80 -17.40 -0.67
N ASP A 16 23.21 -17.85 0.45
CA ASP A 16 23.65 -19.07 1.14
C ASP A 16 23.48 -20.35 0.32
N LYS A 17 22.57 -20.36 -0.65
CA LYS A 17 22.34 -21.48 -1.57
C LYS A 17 23.34 -21.54 -2.73
N LEU A 18 24.10 -20.49 -2.96
CA LEU A 18 25.09 -20.42 -4.03
C LEU A 18 26.43 -20.97 -3.54
N PRO A 19 26.95 -22.06 -4.15
CA PRO A 19 28.09 -22.79 -3.63
C PRO A 19 29.43 -22.09 -3.84
N THR A 20 29.54 -21.25 -4.88
CA THR A 20 30.81 -20.60 -5.22
C THR A 20 30.79 -19.09 -5.00
N LEU A 21 31.99 -18.49 -4.87
CA LEU A 21 32.15 -17.05 -4.74
C LEU A 21 31.70 -16.33 -6.02
N GLU A 22 32.06 -16.89 -7.17
CA GLU A 22 31.72 -16.35 -8.48
C GLU A 22 30.20 -16.28 -8.69
N GLU A 23 29.47 -17.31 -8.27
CA GLU A 23 28.01 -17.30 -8.34
C GLU A 23 27.39 -16.24 -7.41
N ARG A 24 27.95 -16.05 -6.22
CA ARG A 24 27.52 -15.00 -5.29
C ARG A 24 27.80 -13.60 -5.82
N GLU A 25 28.98 -13.37 -6.40
CA GLU A 25 29.33 -12.11 -7.06
C GLU A 25 28.41 -11.81 -8.25
N ALA A 26 28.16 -12.80 -9.10
CA ALA A 26 27.25 -12.66 -10.23
C ALA A 26 25.81 -12.33 -9.77
N MET A 27 25.34 -12.98 -8.70
CA MET A 27 24.01 -12.68 -8.12
C MET A 27 23.96 -11.29 -7.51
N ALA A 28 24.98 -10.86 -6.77
CA ALA A 28 25.05 -9.54 -6.16
C ALA A 28 25.04 -8.44 -7.24
N THR A 29 25.86 -8.60 -8.29
CA THR A 29 25.90 -7.67 -9.43
C THR A 29 24.54 -7.59 -10.13
N MET A 30 23.90 -8.75 -10.37
CA MET A 30 22.58 -8.78 -11.01
C MET A 30 21.51 -8.07 -10.18
N VAL A 31 21.52 -8.24 -8.84
CA VAL A 31 20.55 -7.57 -7.94
C VAL A 31 20.80 -6.06 -7.91
N ASP A 32 22.07 -5.65 -7.83
CA ASP A 32 22.47 -4.24 -7.87
C ASP A 32 22.01 -3.59 -9.21
N ASP A 33 22.31 -4.20 -10.34
CA ASP A 33 21.88 -3.74 -11.67
C ASP A 33 20.34 -3.66 -11.77
N ALA A 34 19.62 -4.62 -11.19
CA ALA A 34 18.17 -4.63 -11.19
C ALA A 34 17.58 -3.48 -10.35
N ILE A 35 18.17 -3.16 -9.19
CA ILE A 35 17.80 -2.00 -8.38
C ILE A 35 18.02 -0.70 -9.15
N TYR A 36 19.22 -0.52 -9.75
CA TYR A 36 19.52 0.68 -10.55
C TYR A 36 18.57 0.84 -11.73
N THR A 37 18.29 -0.24 -12.44
CA THR A 37 17.35 -0.23 -13.59
C THR A 37 15.94 0.13 -13.13
N ALA A 38 15.45 -0.52 -12.09
CA ALA A 38 14.10 -0.29 -11.56
C ALA A 38 13.92 1.14 -11.02
N LEU A 39 14.91 1.64 -10.27
CA LEU A 39 14.90 3.01 -9.75
C LEU A 39 14.96 4.04 -10.88
N SER A 40 15.84 3.83 -11.87
CA SER A 40 15.97 4.74 -13.02
C SER A 40 14.66 4.85 -13.82
N LYS A 41 13.98 3.73 -14.04
CA LYS A 41 12.65 3.71 -14.69
C LYS A 41 11.60 4.43 -13.85
N ALA A 42 11.57 4.19 -12.54
CA ALA A 42 10.63 4.85 -11.64
C ALA A 42 10.85 6.38 -11.60
N ILE A 43 12.10 6.84 -11.57
CA ILE A 43 12.44 8.26 -11.64
C ILE A 43 12.02 8.86 -12.97
N ALA A 44 12.39 8.24 -14.08
CA ALA A 44 12.07 8.74 -15.42
C ALA A 44 10.55 8.85 -15.66
N GLU A 45 9.78 7.94 -15.10
CA GLU A 45 8.34 7.91 -15.29
C GLU A 45 7.56 8.88 -14.39
N HIS A 46 8.01 9.10 -13.14
CA HIS A 46 7.22 9.78 -12.11
C HIS A 46 7.85 11.06 -11.56
N LEU A 47 9.14 11.30 -11.78
CA LEU A 47 9.90 12.39 -11.17
C LEU A 47 10.57 13.28 -12.24
N PRO A 48 9.79 13.87 -13.17
CA PRO A 48 10.35 14.72 -14.21
C PRO A 48 11.05 15.93 -13.60
N VAL A 49 12.09 16.40 -14.29
CA VAL A 49 12.79 17.63 -13.93
C VAL A 49 11.80 18.80 -13.92
N VAL A 50 11.82 19.59 -12.87
CA VAL A 50 10.99 20.78 -12.71
C VAL A 50 11.82 22.04 -12.93
N SER A 51 11.24 23.04 -13.58
CA SER A 51 11.88 24.36 -13.71
C SER A 51 11.68 25.15 -12.42
N ALA A 52 12.76 25.64 -11.83
CA ALA A 52 12.66 26.56 -10.71
C ALA A 52 12.14 27.92 -11.20
N GLU A 53 11.11 28.46 -10.57
CA GLU A 53 10.45 29.72 -10.96
C GLU A 53 11.37 30.94 -10.96
N HIS A 54 12.53 30.87 -10.32
CA HIS A 54 13.35 32.03 -9.97
C HIS A 54 14.71 32.13 -10.64
N LYS A 55 15.12 31.30 -11.61
CA LYS A 55 16.42 31.49 -12.29
C LYS A 55 16.62 30.70 -13.59
N GLY A 56 15.61 30.04 -14.14
CA GLY A 56 15.81 29.12 -15.27
C GLY A 56 16.65 27.88 -14.88
N GLU A 57 16.81 27.65 -13.59
CA GLU A 57 17.47 26.45 -13.07
C GLU A 57 16.51 25.26 -13.11
N HIS A 58 17.04 24.11 -13.42
CA HIS A 58 16.31 22.84 -13.37
C HIS A 58 16.60 22.13 -12.07
N MET A 59 15.56 21.59 -11.43
CA MET A 59 15.67 20.83 -10.18
C MET A 59 15.10 19.43 -10.35
N PHE A 60 15.77 18.47 -9.74
CA PHE A 60 15.23 17.15 -9.54
C PHE A 60 14.32 17.18 -8.29
N PRO A 61 13.06 16.74 -8.40
CA PRO A 61 12.13 16.76 -7.27
C PRO A 61 12.34 15.55 -6.33
N PHE A 62 13.57 15.07 -6.17
CA PHE A 62 13.91 13.92 -5.33
C PHE A 62 15.35 13.98 -4.86
N ASP A 63 15.63 13.23 -3.78
CA ASP A 63 16.97 12.95 -3.29
C ASP A 63 17.14 11.45 -3.05
N ILE A 64 18.18 10.85 -3.66
CA ILE A 64 18.58 9.47 -3.38
C ILE A 64 19.50 9.49 -2.17
N LEU A 65 19.03 8.94 -1.05
CA LEU A 65 19.78 8.92 0.20
C LEU A 65 20.70 7.71 0.30
N MET A 66 20.27 6.60 -0.29
CA MET A 66 21.03 5.35 -0.32
C MET A 66 20.62 4.55 -1.56
N ILE A 67 21.61 3.98 -2.21
CA ILE A 67 21.44 2.96 -3.24
C ILE A 67 22.68 2.07 -3.21
N GLY A 68 22.48 0.77 -3.12
CA GLY A 68 23.59 -0.19 -3.15
C GLY A 68 23.15 -1.58 -2.74
N GLY A 69 23.65 -2.57 -3.47
CA GLY A 69 23.23 -3.95 -3.28
C GLY A 69 21.73 -4.12 -3.54
N ASP A 70 21.03 -4.55 -2.52
CA ASP A 70 19.58 -4.81 -2.57
C ASP A 70 18.73 -3.73 -1.89
N ASP A 71 19.36 -2.67 -1.41
CA ASP A 71 18.71 -1.58 -0.68
C ASP A 71 18.60 -0.28 -1.50
N VAL A 72 17.45 0.40 -1.40
CA VAL A 72 17.29 1.76 -1.92
C VAL A 72 16.47 2.62 -0.97
N MET A 73 16.93 3.85 -0.75
CA MET A 73 16.22 4.85 0.01
C MET A 73 16.18 6.16 -0.77
N ILE A 74 14.97 6.68 -1.03
CA ILE A 74 14.75 7.89 -1.82
C ILE A 74 13.67 8.76 -1.17
N VAL A 75 13.89 10.09 -1.16
CA VAL A 75 12.88 11.09 -0.80
C VAL A 75 12.22 11.62 -2.07
N THR A 76 10.89 11.73 -2.07
CA THR A 76 10.10 12.19 -3.21
C THR A 76 8.96 13.12 -2.78
N PRO A 77 8.30 13.82 -3.71
CA PRO A 77 7.00 14.42 -3.44
C PRO A 77 5.97 13.34 -3.05
N ALA A 78 5.10 13.68 -2.10
CA ALA A 78 4.15 12.71 -1.54
C ALA A 78 3.11 12.20 -2.57
N ASN A 79 2.72 13.05 -3.51
CA ASN A 79 1.69 12.77 -4.52
C ASN A 79 2.12 11.77 -5.62
N VAL A 80 3.41 11.47 -5.73
CA VAL A 80 3.94 10.48 -6.69
C VAL A 80 4.59 9.28 -6.02
N ALA A 81 4.72 9.30 -4.69
CA ALA A 81 5.48 8.30 -3.95
C ALA A 81 4.93 6.88 -4.13
N MET A 82 3.60 6.71 -4.17
CA MET A 82 2.99 5.40 -4.38
C MET A 82 3.23 4.88 -5.79
N ASP A 83 3.25 5.76 -6.80
CA ASP A 83 3.56 5.41 -8.18
C ASP A 83 5.02 5.02 -8.36
N VAL A 84 5.94 5.75 -7.72
CA VAL A 84 7.37 5.41 -7.67
C VAL A 84 7.57 4.03 -7.03
N ALA A 85 6.94 3.78 -5.88
CA ALA A 85 7.02 2.50 -5.17
C ALA A 85 6.48 1.33 -6.00
N LEU A 86 5.35 1.52 -6.69
CA LEU A 86 4.75 0.52 -7.58
C LEU A 86 5.67 0.21 -8.76
N THR A 87 6.19 1.23 -9.45
CA THR A 87 7.08 1.04 -10.59
C THR A 87 8.39 0.37 -10.16
N LEU A 88 9.00 0.84 -9.05
CA LEU A 88 10.22 0.24 -8.49
C LEU A 88 10.03 -1.26 -8.23
N ALA A 89 8.95 -1.64 -7.54
CA ALA A 89 8.66 -3.03 -7.20
C ALA A 89 8.40 -3.90 -8.44
N LYS A 90 7.67 -3.40 -9.43
CA LYS A 90 7.35 -4.12 -10.68
C LYS A 90 8.56 -4.32 -11.55
N GLU A 91 9.36 -3.27 -11.75
CA GLU A 91 10.54 -3.33 -12.59
C GLU A 91 11.63 -4.23 -11.97
N PHE A 92 11.88 -4.11 -10.66
CA PHE A 92 12.78 -5.04 -9.98
C PHE A 92 12.34 -6.49 -10.15
N ARG A 93 11.04 -6.78 -9.98
CA ARG A 93 10.49 -8.12 -10.19
C ARG A 93 10.64 -8.60 -11.64
N ALA A 94 10.51 -7.71 -12.62
CA ALA A 94 10.69 -8.04 -14.03
C ALA A 94 12.15 -8.40 -14.36
N GLU A 95 13.11 -7.60 -13.88
CA GLU A 95 14.54 -7.82 -14.08
C GLU A 95 15.03 -9.11 -13.38
N THR A 96 14.49 -9.42 -12.19
CA THR A 96 14.92 -10.58 -11.38
C THR A 96 14.01 -11.80 -11.52
N LYS A 97 13.12 -11.83 -12.51
CA LYS A 97 12.09 -12.87 -12.67
C LYS A 97 12.66 -14.29 -12.69
N LYS A 98 13.79 -14.50 -13.36
CA LYS A 98 14.43 -15.83 -13.50
C LYS A 98 14.96 -16.35 -12.16
N GLN A 99 15.46 -15.46 -11.31
CA GLN A 99 16.03 -15.77 -10.00
C GLN A 99 14.98 -15.83 -8.91
N GLY A 100 13.78 -15.34 -9.18
CA GLY A 100 12.67 -15.33 -8.23
C GLY A 100 12.81 -14.28 -7.13
N CYS A 101 13.73 -13.31 -7.26
CA CYS A 101 13.87 -12.24 -6.27
C CYS A 101 12.66 -11.31 -6.28
N THR A 102 12.31 -10.79 -5.13
CA THR A 102 11.18 -9.89 -4.91
C THR A 102 11.59 -8.77 -3.98
N LEU A 103 10.88 -7.65 -4.02
CA LEU A 103 11.18 -6.44 -3.26
C LEU A 103 10.07 -6.18 -2.24
N SER A 104 10.43 -5.80 -1.02
CA SER A 104 9.50 -5.16 -0.10
C SER A 104 9.76 -3.67 -0.06
N VAL A 105 8.69 -2.88 0.02
CA VAL A 105 8.77 -1.42 -0.02
C VAL A 105 7.98 -0.82 1.13
N ALA A 106 8.58 0.15 1.84
CA ALA A 106 7.92 1.02 2.79
C ALA A 106 7.82 2.43 2.22
N VAL A 107 6.64 3.04 2.31
CA VAL A 107 6.39 4.43 1.91
C VAL A 107 5.87 5.22 3.11
N ILE A 108 6.65 6.20 3.58
CA ILE A 108 6.25 7.05 4.70
C ILE A 108 5.89 8.44 4.17
N LEU A 109 4.61 8.77 4.20
CA LEU A 109 4.07 10.07 3.81
C LEU A 109 4.06 10.97 5.04
N ALA A 110 4.86 12.01 5.05
CA ALA A 110 5.04 12.88 6.23
C ALA A 110 5.13 14.36 5.86
N PRO A 111 4.83 15.27 6.81
CA PRO A 111 5.11 16.70 6.65
C PRO A 111 6.60 16.96 6.40
N ILE A 112 6.91 18.00 5.62
CA ILE A 112 8.31 18.32 5.22
C ILE A 112 9.24 18.59 6.41
N LYS A 113 8.68 19.02 7.54
CA LYS A 113 9.43 19.33 8.78
C LYS A 113 9.49 18.15 9.76
N TYR A 114 9.05 16.96 9.34
CA TYR A 114 9.10 15.78 10.20
C TYR A 114 10.56 15.37 10.43
N PRO A 115 10.98 15.07 11.69
CA PRO A 115 12.37 14.74 12.00
C PRO A 115 12.84 13.49 11.22
N PHE A 116 13.95 13.61 10.50
CA PHE A 116 14.45 12.55 9.63
C PHE A 116 14.76 11.25 10.39
N GLY A 117 15.34 11.32 11.59
CA GLY A 117 15.63 10.12 12.39
C GLY A 117 14.37 9.30 12.70
N LEU A 118 13.27 9.98 13.05
CA LEU A 118 11.98 9.32 13.29
C LEU A 118 11.35 8.79 11.99
N LEU A 119 11.54 9.52 10.88
CA LEU A 119 11.08 9.11 9.56
C LEU A 119 11.76 7.80 9.11
N HIS A 120 13.08 7.72 9.32
CA HIS A 120 13.89 6.55 9.00
C HIS A 120 13.51 5.35 9.86
N GLU A 121 13.41 5.52 11.18
CA GLU A 121 12.98 4.44 12.10
C GLU A 121 11.60 3.90 11.75
N LEU A 122 10.67 4.79 11.40
CA LEU A 122 9.34 4.41 10.95
C LEU A 122 9.38 3.65 9.62
N ALA A 123 10.24 4.05 8.68
CA ALA A 123 10.42 3.35 7.41
C ALA A 123 11.00 1.94 7.62
N GLU A 124 12.02 1.79 8.45
CA GLU A 124 12.60 0.49 8.80
C GLU A 124 11.57 -0.47 9.41
N THR A 125 10.84 -0.01 10.41
CA THR A 125 9.84 -0.84 11.09
C THR A 125 8.67 -1.21 10.16
N THR A 126 8.25 -0.26 9.30
CA THR A 126 7.24 -0.48 8.27
C THR A 126 7.69 -1.52 7.23
N LEU A 127 8.94 -1.43 6.78
CA LEU A 127 9.55 -2.37 5.83
C LEU A 127 9.69 -3.77 6.44
N ARG A 128 10.18 -3.86 7.67
CA ARG A 128 10.31 -5.12 8.40
C ARG A 128 8.97 -5.85 8.55
N TYR A 129 7.91 -5.08 8.83
CA TYR A 129 6.56 -5.63 8.88
C TYR A 129 6.09 -6.13 7.50
N ALA A 130 6.36 -5.39 6.43
CA ALA A 130 6.05 -5.80 5.06
C ALA A 130 6.72 -7.13 4.69
N LYS A 131 8.03 -7.26 4.95
CA LYS A 131 8.79 -8.50 4.75
C LYS A 131 8.20 -9.68 5.53
N LYS A 132 7.86 -9.47 6.80
CA LYS A 132 7.25 -10.51 7.66
C LYS A 132 5.90 -11.01 7.11
N VAL A 133 5.06 -10.09 6.65
CA VAL A 133 3.75 -10.47 6.07
C VAL A 133 3.93 -11.16 4.72
N GLY A 134 4.86 -10.70 3.87
CA GLY A 134 5.19 -11.34 2.61
C GLY A 134 5.65 -12.79 2.80
N ALA A 135 6.55 -13.04 3.76
CA ALA A 135 7.00 -14.38 4.11
C ALA A 135 5.85 -15.28 4.61
N LYS A 136 4.97 -14.75 5.46
CA LYS A 136 3.80 -15.50 5.94
C LYS A 136 2.84 -15.87 4.81
N ARG A 137 2.57 -14.93 3.88
CA ARG A 137 1.73 -15.19 2.70
C ARG A 137 2.36 -16.27 1.79
N GLU A 138 3.69 -16.29 1.66
CA GLU A 138 4.43 -17.33 0.92
C GLU A 138 4.24 -18.71 1.56
N GLU A 139 4.37 -18.82 2.89
CA GLU A 139 4.12 -20.06 3.62
C GLU A 139 2.67 -20.56 3.43
N GLU A 140 1.70 -19.66 3.48
CA GLU A 140 0.29 -19.99 3.25
C GLU A 140 0.04 -20.45 1.82
N ALA A 141 0.67 -19.79 0.83
CA ALA A 141 0.61 -20.20 -0.58
C ALA A 141 1.26 -21.59 -0.80
N ALA A 142 2.36 -21.88 -0.12
CA ALA A 142 3.01 -23.19 -0.15
C ALA A 142 2.09 -24.29 0.39
N LYS A 143 1.43 -24.07 1.55
CA LYS A 143 0.46 -25.01 2.14
C LYS A 143 -0.72 -25.30 1.21
N ARG A 144 -1.10 -24.33 0.37
CA ARG A 144 -2.20 -24.45 -0.61
C ARG A 144 -1.72 -24.95 -1.99
N GLY A 145 -0.44 -25.32 -2.16
CA GLY A 145 0.13 -25.78 -3.43
C GLY A 145 0.23 -24.69 -4.51
N ARG A 146 0.17 -23.42 -4.13
CA ARG A 146 0.18 -22.25 -5.04
C ARG A 146 1.50 -21.51 -5.06
N LEU A 147 2.61 -22.13 -4.67
CA LEU A 147 3.91 -21.47 -4.55
C LEU A 147 4.52 -21.07 -5.90
N LYS A 148 4.25 -21.83 -6.97
CA LYS A 148 4.94 -21.67 -8.27
C LYS A 148 4.81 -20.27 -8.88
N ASP A 149 3.65 -19.62 -8.67
CA ASP A 149 3.35 -18.29 -9.24
C ASP A 149 3.18 -17.22 -8.15
N PHE A 150 3.60 -17.53 -6.93
CA PHE A 150 3.44 -16.61 -5.82
C PHE A 150 4.49 -15.50 -5.86
N ASP A 151 4.03 -14.26 -5.83
CA ASP A 151 4.87 -13.07 -5.70
C ASP A 151 4.76 -12.52 -4.27
N LYS A 152 5.87 -12.57 -3.52
CA LYS A 152 5.94 -12.07 -2.14
C LYS A 152 6.29 -10.59 -2.04
N THR A 153 6.34 -9.89 -3.17
CA THR A 153 6.48 -8.43 -3.20
C THR A 153 5.38 -7.78 -2.37
N THR A 154 5.77 -6.95 -1.43
CA THR A 154 4.84 -6.25 -0.56
C THR A 154 5.17 -4.76 -0.50
N ILE A 155 4.13 -3.92 -0.56
CA ILE A 155 4.25 -2.47 -0.40
C ILE A 155 3.43 -2.07 0.82
N ASN A 156 4.09 -1.46 1.80
CA ASN A 156 3.46 -0.96 3.00
C ASN A 156 3.59 0.56 3.06
N PHE A 157 2.64 1.23 3.65
CA PHE A 157 2.71 2.68 3.80
C PHE A 157 2.21 3.15 5.16
N VAL A 158 2.69 4.32 5.56
CA VAL A 158 2.21 5.06 6.73
C VAL A 158 2.00 6.51 6.34
N VAL A 159 0.84 7.06 6.70
CA VAL A 159 0.55 8.49 6.59
C VAL A 159 0.71 9.11 7.97
N VAL A 160 1.72 9.97 8.13
CA VAL A 160 1.97 10.69 9.38
C VAL A 160 1.07 11.92 9.42
N ALA A 161 0.00 11.86 10.19
CA ALA A 161 -0.94 12.96 10.38
C ALA A 161 -0.78 13.56 11.79
N GLY A 162 -0.29 14.81 11.86
CA GLY A 162 -0.21 15.57 13.10
C GLY A 162 0.70 14.92 14.16
N ASN A 163 0.21 14.82 15.39
CA ASN A 163 0.92 14.25 16.54
C ASN A 163 0.73 12.72 16.66
N THR A 164 0.48 12.00 15.58
CA THR A 164 0.45 10.53 15.62
C THR A 164 1.78 9.99 16.10
N GLY A 165 1.72 9.03 17.02
CA GLY A 165 2.92 8.44 17.63
C GLY A 165 3.91 7.94 16.56
N HIS A 166 5.18 8.06 16.89
CA HIS A 166 6.29 7.70 16.00
C HIS A 166 6.53 6.17 15.92
N GLU A 167 5.80 5.39 16.72
CA GLU A 167 5.98 3.96 16.83
C GLU A 167 5.02 3.23 15.88
N PHE A 168 5.58 2.51 14.93
CA PHE A 168 4.82 1.73 13.93
C PHE A 168 3.82 0.78 14.58
N GLU A 169 4.20 0.09 15.65
CA GLU A 169 3.36 -0.84 16.40
C GLU A 169 2.11 -0.14 16.94
N LYS A 170 2.25 1.04 17.51
CA LYS A 170 1.11 1.83 18.02
C LYS A 170 0.19 2.29 16.89
N ILE A 171 0.77 2.64 15.73
CA ILE A 171 -0.03 2.97 14.54
C ILE A 171 -0.84 1.74 14.13
N MET A 172 -0.22 0.57 13.98
CA MET A 172 -0.91 -0.66 13.60
C MET A 172 -1.94 -1.11 14.65
N GLU A 173 -1.66 -0.95 15.93
CA GLU A 173 -2.62 -1.19 17.02
C GLU A 173 -3.84 -0.27 16.92
N SER A 174 -3.65 0.99 16.56
CA SER A 174 -4.77 1.93 16.37
C SER A 174 -5.68 1.54 15.20
N LEU A 175 -5.12 0.84 14.19
CA LEU A 175 -5.83 0.33 13.01
C LEU A 175 -6.46 -1.06 13.26
N SER A 176 -6.12 -1.70 14.37
CA SER A 176 -6.65 -3.00 14.75
C SER A 176 -7.45 -2.87 16.05
N ARG A 177 -8.48 -3.70 16.18
CA ARG A 177 -9.31 -3.74 17.40
C ARG A 177 -9.51 -5.17 17.82
N LYS A 178 -9.08 -5.47 19.03
CA LYS A 178 -9.40 -6.71 19.76
C LYS A 178 -10.04 -6.30 21.07
N LYS A 179 -11.31 -6.59 21.27
CA LYS A 179 -11.89 -6.51 22.62
C LYS A 179 -11.43 -7.71 23.42
N LYS A 180 -11.08 -7.49 24.70
CA LYS A 180 -10.58 -8.54 25.61
C LYS A 180 -11.51 -9.76 25.72
N ASP A 181 -12.81 -9.56 25.52
CA ASP A 181 -13.85 -10.57 25.71
C ASP A 181 -14.57 -10.99 24.42
N GLU A 182 -14.12 -10.51 23.24
CA GLU A 182 -14.72 -10.87 21.96
C GLU A 182 -13.76 -11.75 21.13
N GLN A 183 -14.30 -12.80 20.52
CA GLN A 183 -13.57 -13.66 19.57
C GLN A 183 -13.21 -12.91 18.28
N ASN A 184 -13.89 -11.82 17.98
CA ASN A 184 -13.77 -11.07 16.74
C ASN A 184 -12.58 -10.11 16.77
N ARG A 185 -11.85 -10.06 15.65
CA ARG A 185 -10.73 -9.14 15.39
C ARG A 185 -11.07 -8.22 14.23
N PHE A 186 -10.83 -6.93 14.37
CA PHE A 186 -11.12 -5.92 13.36
C PHE A 186 -9.84 -5.26 12.89
N TYR A 187 -9.64 -5.19 11.57
CA TYR A 187 -8.51 -4.50 10.94
C TYR A 187 -9.06 -3.47 9.95
N ALA A 188 -8.93 -2.19 10.29
CA ALA A 188 -9.36 -1.08 9.44
C ALA A 188 -8.41 -0.84 8.25
N THR A 189 -7.53 -1.77 7.97
CA THR A 189 -6.50 -1.69 6.92
C THR A 189 -6.24 -3.06 6.31
N LEU A 190 -5.78 -3.08 5.06
CA LEU A 190 -5.29 -4.27 4.37
C LEU A 190 -3.77 -4.30 4.23
N ARG A 191 -3.08 -3.25 4.73
CA ARG A 191 -1.62 -3.13 4.66
C ARG A 191 -0.90 -4.32 5.30
N PRO A 192 0.21 -4.78 4.72
CA PRO A 192 0.83 -4.38 3.46
C PRO A 192 0.11 -4.99 2.24
N TYR A 193 0.18 -4.30 1.12
CA TYR A 193 -0.43 -4.68 -0.15
C TYR A 193 0.54 -5.46 -1.04
N SER A 194 0.04 -6.41 -1.84
CA SER A 194 0.73 -6.84 -3.05
C SER A 194 0.68 -5.74 -4.12
N VAL A 195 1.52 -5.84 -5.15
CA VAL A 195 1.50 -4.90 -6.28
C VAL A 195 0.10 -4.79 -6.89
N LYS A 196 -0.53 -5.93 -7.17
CA LYS A 196 -1.87 -5.96 -7.77
C LYS A 196 -2.94 -5.30 -6.88
N GLU A 197 -2.96 -5.61 -5.58
CA GLU A 197 -3.92 -5.01 -4.65
C GLU A 197 -3.73 -3.49 -4.55
N LEU A 198 -2.49 -3.00 -4.57
CA LEU A 198 -2.21 -1.57 -4.52
C LEU A 198 -2.60 -0.85 -5.83
N GLU A 199 -2.39 -1.49 -6.99
CA GLU A 199 -2.87 -0.98 -8.28
C GLU A 199 -4.39 -0.83 -8.31
N GLU A 200 -5.11 -1.79 -7.76
CA GLU A 200 -6.57 -1.75 -7.67
C GLU A 200 -7.06 -0.65 -6.69
N LEU A 201 -6.41 -0.51 -5.54
CA LEU A 201 -6.68 0.61 -4.62
C LEU A 201 -6.44 1.96 -5.31
N ARG A 202 -5.31 2.10 -6.01
CA ARG A 202 -4.97 3.29 -6.79
C ARG A 202 -6.03 3.59 -7.86
N ALA A 203 -6.44 2.59 -8.63
CA ALA A 203 -7.46 2.73 -9.67
C ALA A 203 -8.81 3.15 -9.07
N ALA A 204 -9.20 2.58 -7.94
CA ALA A 204 -10.40 2.95 -7.22
C ALA A 204 -10.37 4.40 -6.74
N ILE A 205 -9.23 4.87 -6.21
CA ILE A 205 -9.05 6.27 -5.80
C ILE A 205 -9.17 7.22 -7.00
N LEU A 206 -8.49 6.93 -8.11
CA LEU A 206 -8.55 7.76 -9.32
C LEU A 206 -9.97 7.86 -9.89
N LYS A 207 -10.70 6.74 -9.91
CA LYS A 207 -12.11 6.73 -10.31
C LYS A 207 -12.98 7.54 -9.35
N GLY A 208 -12.71 7.46 -8.04
CA GLY A 208 -13.36 8.27 -7.01
C GLY A 208 -13.16 9.76 -7.24
N LYS A 209 -11.95 10.19 -7.59
CA LYS A 209 -11.65 11.59 -7.96
C LYS A 209 -12.43 12.02 -9.20
N GLY A 210 -12.53 11.18 -10.22
CA GLY A 210 -13.28 11.45 -11.44
C GLY A 210 -14.79 11.65 -11.26
N ILE A 211 -15.34 11.19 -10.12
CA ILE A 211 -16.76 11.35 -9.77
C ILE A 211 -17.00 12.36 -8.65
N ASP A 212 -16.02 13.18 -8.34
CA ASP A 212 -16.06 14.23 -7.32
C ASP A 212 -16.46 13.70 -5.92
N LEU A 213 -15.69 12.73 -5.44
CA LEU A 213 -15.82 12.21 -4.09
C LEU A 213 -15.15 13.18 -3.11
N GLY A 214 -15.93 14.16 -2.59
CA GLY A 214 -15.40 15.28 -1.82
C GLY A 214 -14.81 14.88 -0.45
N HIS A 215 -13.82 15.64 0.04
CA HIS A 215 -13.08 15.40 1.30
C HIS A 215 -14.00 15.25 2.53
N THR A 216 -15.04 16.07 2.67
CA THR A 216 -15.98 15.99 3.78
C THR A 216 -16.64 14.61 3.88
N LYS A 217 -17.02 14.05 2.73
CA LYS A 217 -17.62 12.71 2.68
C LYS A 217 -16.63 11.61 3.05
N LEU A 218 -15.39 11.71 2.57
CA LEU A 218 -14.31 10.78 2.92
C LEU A 218 -13.98 10.85 4.40
N HIS A 219 -13.93 12.05 4.99
CA HIS A 219 -13.69 12.21 6.41
C HIS A 219 -14.82 11.57 7.26
N GLN A 220 -16.07 11.77 6.90
CA GLN A 220 -17.22 11.13 7.56
C GLN A 220 -17.14 9.59 7.46
N LEU A 221 -16.74 9.07 6.31
CA LEU A 221 -16.55 7.63 6.11
C LEU A 221 -15.41 7.08 6.97
N ARG A 222 -14.28 7.80 7.03
CA ARG A 222 -13.16 7.48 7.91
C ARG A 222 -13.61 7.38 9.37
N GLU A 223 -14.36 8.36 9.85
CA GLU A 223 -14.88 8.36 11.21
C GLU A 223 -15.81 7.18 11.50
N ALA A 224 -16.67 6.83 10.54
CA ALA A 224 -17.53 5.66 10.65
C ALA A 224 -16.73 4.36 10.75
N VAL A 225 -15.71 4.18 9.92
CA VAL A 225 -14.81 3.01 9.98
C VAL A 225 -14.07 2.94 11.31
N MET A 226 -13.67 4.09 11.85
CA MET A 226 -12.90 4.17 13.11
C MET A 226 -13.76 4.04 14.37
N LYS A 227 -15.07 3.79 14.30
CA LYS A 227 -15.92 3.53 15.47
C LYS A 227 -15.52 2.25 16.20
N LYS A 228 -15.61 2.28 17.54
CA LYS A 228 -15.17 1.18 18.41
C LYS A 228 -16.04 -0.09 18.33
N ASN A 229 -17.26 0.01 17.81
CA ASN A 229 -18.25 -1.07 17.76
C ASN A 229 -18.62 -1.34 16.29
N LEU A 230 -18.65 -2.61 15.88
CA LEU A 230 -18.99 -3.02 14.53
C LEU A 230 -20.39 -2.52 14.12
N THR A 231 -21.38 -2.69 14.97
CA THR A 231 -22.76 -2.28 14.71
C THR A 231 -22.85 -0.77 14.47
N SER A 232 -22.19 0.03 15.32
CA SER A 232 -22.11 1.48 15.14
C SER A 232 -21.35 1.86 13.86
N SER A 233 -20.24 1.19 13.57
CA SER A 233 -19.47 1.42 12.34
C SER A 233 -20.30 1.14 11.08
N VAL A 234 -21.01 0.02 11.04
CA VAL A 234 -21.91 -0.35 9.94
C VAL A 234 -23.07 0.63 9.79
N SER A 235 -23.71 0.99 10.91
CA SER A 235 -24.83 1.94 10.91
C SER A 235 -24.41 3.32 10.42
N ASP A 236 -23.29 3.85 10.95
CA ASP A 236 -22.80 5.17 10.60
C ASP A 236 -22.31 5.22 9.14
N ALA A 237 -21.60 4.19 8.67
CA ALA A 237 -21.18 4.11 7.28
C ALA A 237 -22.37 4.10 6.31
N ARG A 238 -23.43 3.35 6.63
CA ARG A 238 -24.67 3.35 5.84
C ARG A 238 -25.35 4.72 5.84
N ALA A 239 -25.43 5.38 7.01
CA ALA A 239 -26.01 6.71 7.12
C ALA A 239 -25.22 7.75 6.29
N VAL A 240 -23.88 7.67 6.29
CA VAL A 240 -23.02 8.50 5.46
C VAL A 240 -23.30 8.26 3.98
N LEU A 241 -23.36 7.00 3.53
CA LEU A 241 -23.58 6.65 2.13
C LEU A 241 -24.98 7.09 1.63
N ASN A 242 -26.00 7.01 2.45
CA ASN A 242 -27.35 7.43 2.08
C ASN A 242 -27.44 8.92 1.70
N ASN A 243 -26.49 9.74 2.14
CA ASN A 243 -26.39 11.15 1.79
C ASN A 243 -25.54 11.41 0.53
N TRP A 244 -25.04 10.36 -0.14
CA TRP A 244 -24.21 10.48 -1.32
C TRP A 244 -25.03 10.33 -2.60
N LYS A 245 -24.52 10.89 -3.70
CA LYS A 245 -25.07 10.60 -5.05
C LYS A 245 -24.88 9.12 -5.36
N GLU A 246 -25.83 8.55 -6.09
CA GLU A 246 -25.87 7.11 -6.40
C GLU A 246 -24.53 6.61 -6.97
N ARG A 247 -23.97 7.26 -7.97
CA ARG A 247 -22.69 6.90 -8.58
C ARG A 247 -21.51 6.90 -7.59
N GLN A 248 -21.57 7.72 -6.53
CA GLN A 248 -20.50 7.85 -5.55
C GLN A 248 -20.51 6.69 -4.54
N TRP A 249 -21.70 6.41 -3.97
CA TRP A 249 -21.81 5.31 -3.02
C TRP A 249 -21.64 3.95 -3.71
N GLN A 250 -22.18 3.77 -4.95
CA GLN A 250 -22.01 2.56 -5.72
C GLN A 250 -20.53 2.29 -6.02
N HIS A 251 -19.75 3.32 -6.36
CA HIS A 251 -18.32 3.17 -6.60
C HIS A 251 -17.57 2.65 -5.37
N VAL A 252 -17.76 3.27 -4.20
CA VAL A 252 -17.09 2.87 -2.95
C VAL A 252 -17.56 1.49 -2.51
N TYR A 253 -18.84 1.20 -2.64
CA TYR A 253 -19.41 -0.10 -2.33
C TYR A 253 -18.83 -1.21 -3.24
N SER A 254 -18.79 -0.97 -4.55
CA SER A 254 -18.20 -1.93 -5.52
C SER A 254 -16.74 -2.22 -5.23
N TYR A 255 -15.96 -1.19 -4.87
CA TYR A 255 -14.57 -1.38 -4.49
C TYR A 255 -14.43 -2.31 -3.27
N VAL A 256 -15.17 -2.04 -2.19
CA VAL A 256 -15.13 -2.92 -0.99
C VAL A 256 -15.59 -4.33 -1.32
N TYR A 257 -16.60 -4.46 -2.16
CA TYR A 257 -17.12 -5.74 -2.61
C TYR A 257 -16.12 -6.55 -3.44
N GLU A 258 -15.47 -5.92 -4.42
CA GLU A 258 -14.43 -6.55 -5.25
C GLU A 258 -13.24 -7.01 -4.38
N VAL A 259 -12.86 -6.21 -3.38
CA VAL A 259 -11.85 -6.60 -2.40
C VAL A 259 -12.32 -7.80 -1.58
N ALA A 260 -13.53 -7.75 -1.03
CA ALA A 260 -14.08 -8.83 -0.20
C ALA A 260 -14.10 -10.18 -0.93
N ASN A 261 -14.49 -10.18 -2.20
CA ASN A 261 -14.54 -11.41 -3.02
C ASN A 261 -13.18 -12.10 -3.20
N ARG A 262 -12.06 -11.38 -3.05
CA ARG A 262 -10.72 -11.98 -3.14
C ARG A 262 -10.30 -12.69 -1.86
N TYR A 263 -10.82 -12.25 -0.73
CA TYR A 263 -10.52 -12.84 0.58
C TYR A 263 -11.43 -14.03 0.91
N GLN A 264 -12.56 -14.14 0.22
CA GLN A 264 -13.45 -15.27 0.37
C GLN A 264 -13.07 -16.36 -0.66
N GLU A 265 -12.98 -17.61 -0.22
CA GLU A 265 -12.97 -18.73 -1.18
C GLU A 265 -14.25 -18.64 -2.01
N PRO A 266 -14.22 -18.97 -3.33
CA PRO A 266 -15.42 -18.93 -4.14
C PRO A 266 -16.45 -19.85 -3.51
N TYR A 267 -17.45 -19.28 -2.87
CA TYR A 267 -18.66 -19.99 -2.49
C TYR A 267 -19.29 -20.53 -3.78
N GLU A 268 -19.73 -21.79 -3.76
CA GLU A 268 -20.48 -22.38 -4.85
C GLU A 268 -21.58 -21.43 -5.32
N GLN A 269 -21.59 -21.16 -6.63
CA GLN A 269 -22.39 -20.12 -7.29
C GLN A 269 -23.89 -20.47 -7.35
N ASP A 270 -24.53 -20.85 -6.25
CA ASP A 270 -25.96 -21.19 -6.23
C ASP A 270 -26.88 -20.09 -5.64
N GLU A 271 -26.38 -18.90 -5.30
CA GLU A 271 -27.25 -17.83 -4.83
C GLU A 271 -27.46 -16.74 -5.89
N LYS A 272 -28.73 -16.52 -6.21
CA LYS A 272 -29.25 -15.58 -7.21
C LYS A 272 -28.66 -14.18 -7.07
N PRO A 273 -28.30 -13.49 -8.18
CA PRO A 273 -27.94 -12.09 -8.17
C PRO A 273 -29.14 -11.24 -7.69
N GLY A 274 -29.09 -10.78 -6.46
CA GLY A 274 -30.17 -9.97 -5.85
C GLY A 274 -30.21 -10.00 -4.33
N SER A 275 -29.59 -10.97 -3.66
CA SER A 275 -29.43 -10.92 -2.22
C SER A 275 -28.23 -10.04 -1.87
N LEU A 276 -28.47 -8.92 -1.21
CA LEU A 276 -27.45 -8.13 -0.54
C LEU A 276 -26.60 -9.07 0.31
N PHE A 277 -25.35 -9.25 -0.08
CA PHE A 277 -24.39 -10.25 0.37
C PHE A 277 -24.42 -10.47 1.89
N PRO A 278 -24.75 -11.68 2.38
CA PRO A 278 -24.87 -11.97 3.80
C PRO A 278 -23.55 -11.78 4.57
N HIS A 279 -22.40 -11.87 3.87
CA HIS A 279 -21.06 -11.76 4.46
C HIS A 279 -20.45 -10.35 4.41
N LEU A 280 -21.02 -9.41 3.64
CA LEU A 280 -20.55 -8.04 3.58
C LEU A 280 -21.30 -7.17 4.59
N LYS A 281 -20.67 -6.91 5.72
CA LYS A 281 -21.14 -5.93 6.72
C LYS A 281 -20.53 -4.55 6.41
N PHE A 282 -20.79 -4.02 5.18
CA PHE A 282 -20.19 -2.76 4.76
C PHE A 282 -20.06 -1.76 5.92
N PRO A 283 -18.90 -1.15 6.16
CA PRO A 283 -17.67 -1.14 5.35
C PRO A 283 -16.69 -2.31 5.60
N TRP A 284 -17.11 -3.34 6.29
CA TRP A 284 -16.32 -4.49 6.71
C TRP A 284 -16.69 -5.74 5.90
N PHE A 285 -15.72 -6.60 5.65
CA PHE A 285 -15.93 -7.96 5.18
C PHE A 285 -15.24 -8.95 6.13
N GLU A 286 -15.72 -10.16 6.17
CA GLU A 286 -15.16 -11.24 6.97
C GLU A 286 -14.03 -11.93 6.21
N ASP A 287 -12.85 -12.03 6.85
CA ASP A 287 -11.65 -12.69 6.34
C ASP A 287 -11.29 -13.83 7.29
N GLY A 288 -11.98 -14.95 7.15
CA GLY A 288 -11.91 -16.08 8.08
C GLY A 288 -12.76 -15.87 9.34
N GLU A 289 -12.90 -16.93 10.12
CA GLU A 289 -13.78 -16.96 11.30
C GLU A 289 -13.42 -15.88 12.33
N GLY A 290 -14.32 -14.94 12.53
CA GLY A 290 -14.18 -13.85 13.48
C GLY A 290 -13.15 -12.77 13.10
N VAL A 291 -12.63 -12.75 11.86
CA VAL A 291 -11.72 -11.72 11.38
C VAL A 291 -12.44 -10.80 10.41
N TYR A 292 -12.50 -9.50 10.72
CA TYR A 292 -13.13 -8.47 9.89
C TYR A 292 -12.10 -7.48 9.40
N ARG A 293 -12.14 -7.16 8.08
CA ARG A 293 -11.25 -6.19 7.44
C ARG A 293 -12.03 -5.12 6.69
N SER A 294 -11.41 -3.94 6.54
CA SER A 294 -11.93 -2.86 5.71
C SER A 294 -10.80 -2.18 4.94
N PRO A 295 -10.92 -1.99 3.61
CA PRO A 295 -9.94 -1.25 2.81
C PRO A 295 -10.18 0.26 2.84
N LEU A 296 -11.27 0.73 3.47
CA LEU A 296 -11.72 2.11 3.32
C LEU A 296 -10.83 3.13 4.01
N LEU A 297 -10.17 2.77 5.11
CA LEU A 297 -9.24 3.70 5.74
C LEU A 297 -8.05 3.96 4.83
N ASP A 298 -7.51 2.91 4.21
CA ASP A 298 -6.40 3.02 3.27
C ASP A 298 -6.78 3.84 2.02
N PHE A 299 -8.00 3.65 1.52
CA PHE A 299 -8.58 4.47 0.44
C PHE A 299 -8.62 5.96 0.82
N VAL A 300 -9.12 6.27 2.02
CA VAL A 300 -9.25 7.68 2.48
C VAL A 300 -7.88 8.29 2.74
N GLU A 301 -6.97 7.57 3.39
CA GLU A 301 -5.64 8.08 3.71
C GLU A 301 -4.79 8.36 2.47
N LEU A 302 -4.91 7.54 1.42
CA LEU A 302 -4.16 7.74 0.17
C LEU A 302 -4.87 8.68 -0.83
N TYR A 303 -6.12 9.05 -0.58
CA TYR A 303 -6.91 9.83 -1.53
C TYR A 303 -6.23 11.13 -1.97
N ASP A 304 -5.59 11.83 -1.06
CA ASP A 304 -4.92 13.10 -1.33
C ASP A 304 -3.55 12.93 -2.00
N PHE A 305 -2.97 11.74 -1.90
CA PHE A 305 -1.61 11.45 -2.38
C PHE A 305 -1.56 10.71 -3.72
N ILE A 306 -2.71 10.38 -4.32
CA ILE A 306 -2.77 9.73 -5.63
C ILE A 306 -3.37 10.71 -6.63
N GLU A 307 -2.61 11.12 -7.65
CA GLU A 307 -3.03 12.06 -8.67
C GLU A 307 -3.13 11.42 -10.06
N GLN A 308 -3.98 12.00 -10.94
CA GLN A 308 -3.98 11.63 -12.35
C GLN A 308 -2.74 12.20 -13.04
N LYS A 309 -2.01 11.37 -13.79
CA LYS A 309 -0.95 11.87 -14.68
C LYS A 309 -1.55 12.87 -15.67
N GLY A 310 -1.07 14.11 -15.68
CA GLY A 310 -1.46 15.14 -16.65
C GLY A 310 -2.43 16.22 -16.18
N GLY A 311 -2.86 16.22 -14.92
CA GLY A 311 -3.56 17.36 -14.32
C GLY A 311 -2.55 18.44 -13.94
N ASN A 312 -2.50 19.53 -14.69
CA ASN A 312 -1.78 20.74 -14.27
C ASN A 312 -2.37 21.19 -12.92
N SER A 313 -1.74 20.86 -11.83
CA SER A 313 -2.07 21.42 -10.53
C SER A 313 -1.57 22.86 -10.51
N GLY A 314 -2.37 23.74 -11.12
CA GLY A 314 -2.24 25.16 -10.87
C GLY A 314 -2.36 25.34 -9.36
N ALA A 315 -1.26 25.72 -8.74
CA ALA A 315 -1.19 26.14 -7.36
C ALA A 315 -2.32 27.15 -7.10
N LYS A 316 -3.35 26.71 -6.40
CA LYS A 316 -4.25 27.66 -5.73
C LYS A 316 -3.63 27.96 -4.38
N ASN A 317 -3.16 29.21 -4.30
CA ASN A 317 -2.71 29.89 -3.09
C ASN A 317 -3.60 29.65 -1.88
#